data_18218e9e32d97dd67e650f9620f9d07a
#
_entry.id   18218e9e32d97dd67e650f9620f9d07a
#
_cell.length_a   1.000
_cell.length_b   1.000
_cell.length_c   1.000
_cell.angle_alpha   90.00
_cell.angle_beta   90.00
_cell.angle_gamma   90.00
#
_symmetry.space_group_name_H-M   'P 1'
#
loop_
_entity.id
_entity.type
_entity.pdbx_description
1 polymer ?
#
loop_
_entity_poly.entity_id
_entity_poly.type
_entity_poly.pdbx_seq_one_letter_code
_entity_poly.pdbx_strand_id
1 'polypeptide(L)'
;MTQVPETQQDWNEWAADRLADAGYRRGGARRELLELMGGQPCALSAFEIEDRLAAGPRRVSRASIYRILEELEETGLIQRVEVGAGITRYEPIRSDHDHHHHLVCDRCGRLEPFTDPALEAAVAQASQRVDLNVSEHEIVLHGTCRDCDR
;
A
#
# COMPACT_ATOMS: atom_id res chain seq x y z
N MET A 1 -4.18 7.24 21.72
CA MET A 1 -3.58 6.72 20.48
C MET A 1 -4.64 5.95 19.74
N THR A 2 -5.10 6.45 18.62
CA THR A 2 -6.14 5.79 17.82
C THR A 2 -5.48 4.63 17.08
N GLN A 3 -5.85 3.41 17.44
CA GLN A 3 -5.36 2.19 16.79
C GLN A 3 -5.74 2.21 15.29
N VAL A 4 -4.82 1.80 14.42
CA VAL A 4 -5.10 1.64 12.99
C VAL A 4 -6.11 0.50 12.82
N PRO A 5 -7.21 0.71 12.10
CA PRO A 5 -8.28 -0.28 11.99
C PRO A 5 -7.91 -1.50 11.15
N GLU A 6 -8.52 -2.64 11.47
CA GLU A 6 -8.27 -3.93 10.78
C GLU A 6 -9.21 -4.16 9.58
N THR A 7 -10.42 -3.56 9.59
CA THR A 7 -11.38 -3.73 8.49
C THR A 7 -11.29 -2.60 7.47
N GLN A 8 -11.70 -2.88 6.23
CA GLN A 8 -11.75 -1.86 5.17
C GLN A 8 -12.64 -0.67 5.53
N GLN A 9 -13.82 -0.92 6.07
CA GLN A 9 -14.78 0.14 6.40
C GLN A 9 -14.24 1.02 7.51
N ASP A 10 -13.70 0.41 8.56
CA ASP A 10 -13.11 1.13 9.68
C ASP A 10 -11.88 1.95 9.23
N TRP A 11 -11.08 1.40 8.32
CA TRP A 11 -9.94 2.10 7.74
C TRP A 11 -10.37 3.34 6.96
N ASN A 12 -11.41 3.24 6.14
CA ASN A 12 -11.92 4.36 5.35
C ASN A 12 -12.42 5.51 6.25
N GLU A 13 -13.16 5.19 7.31
CA GLU A 13 -13.64 6.16 8.29
C GLU A 13 -12.48 6.80 9.06
N TRP A 14 -11.58 6.00 9.58
CA TRP A 14 -10.38 6.45 10.27
C TRP A 14 -9.50 7.36 9.40
N ALA A 15 -9.27 6.99 8.14
CA ALA A 15 -8.49 7.77 7.19
C ALA A 15 -9.17 9.11 6.87
N ALA A 16 -10.50 9.11 6.70
CA ALA A 16 -11.26 10.34 6.45
C ALA A 16 -11.20 11.30 7.64
N ASP A 17 -11.24 10.79 8.85
CA ASP A 17 -11.13 11.60 10.08
C ASP A 17 -9.71 12.15 10.25
N ARG A 18 -8.67 11.35 10.02
CA ARG A 18 -7.29 11.82 10.06
C ARG A 18 -6.99 12.93 9.06
N LEU A 19 -7.54 12.82 7.84
CA LEU A 19 -7.42 13.89 6.84
C LEU A 19 -8.15 15.16 7.27
N ALA A 20 -9.34 15.02 7.86
CA ALA A 20 -10.09 16.17 8.38
C ALA A 20 -9.35 16.86 9.52
N ASP A 21 -8.76 16.11 10.45
CA ASP A 21 -7.95 16.62 11.55
C ASP A 21 -6.68 17.33 11.04
N ALA A 22 -6.11 16.88 9.94
CA ALA A 22 -4.99 17.55 9.25
C ALA A 22 -5.41 18.77 8.42
N GLY A 23 -6.70 19.13 8.41
CA GLY A 23 -7.23 20.30 7.72
C GLY A 23 -7.64 20.08 6.26
N TYR A 24 -7.62 18.85 5.78
CA TYR A 24 -8.05 18.54 4.42
C TYR A 24 -9.57 18.47 4.32
N ARG A 25 -10.14 19.16 3.31
CA ARG A 25 -11.59 19.15 3.10
C ARG A 25 -12.09 17.81 2.60
N ARG A 26 -13.23 17.38 3.09
CA ARG A 26 -13.95 16.24 2.52
C ARG A 26 -14.37 16.54 1.07
N GLY A 27 -14.13 15.60 0.16
CA GLY A 27 -14.44 15.75 -1.25
C GLY A 27 -14.68 14.42 -1.94
N GLY A 28 -15.47 14.43 -3.03
CA GLY A 28 -15.84 13.21 -3.73
C GLY A 28 -14.63 12.44 -4.28
N ALA A 29 -13.67 13.13 -4.89
CA ALA A 29 -12.46 12.47 -5.40
C ALA A 29 -11.65 11.79 -4.30
N ARG A 30 -11.51 12.44 -3.14
CA ARG A 30 -10.80 11.87 -1.99
C ARG A 30 -11.52 10.66 -1.43
N ARG A 31 -12.85 10.71 -1.34
CA ARG A 31 -13.65 9.56 -0.92
C ARG A 31 -13.48 8.36 -1.84
N GLU A 32 -13.58 8.56 -3.16
CA GLU A 32 -13.38 7.48 -4.15
C GLU A 32 -11.98 6.84 -4.00
N LEU A 33 -10.94 7.66 -3.78
CA LEU A 33 -9.59 7.15 -3.59
C LEU A 33 -9.44 6.37 -2.27
N LEU A 34 -10.03 6.86 -1.17
CA LEU A 34 -10.03 6.15 0.11
C LEU A 34 -10.76 4.80 0.01
N GLU A 35 -11.93 4.76 -0.62
CA GLU A 35 -12.69 3.53 -0.82
C GLU A 35 -11.89 2.52 -1.65
N LEU A 36 -11.22 2.98 -2.72
CA LEU A 36 -10.35 2.13 -3.52
C LEU A 36 -9.18 1.59 -2.71
N MET A 37 -8.44 2.47 -2.03
CA MET A 37 -7.24 2.08 -1.27
C MET A 37 -7.58 1.18 -0.09
N GLY A 38 -8.62 1.49 0.66
CA GLY A 38 -9.08 0.67 1.79
C GLY A 38 -9.48 -0.75 1.39
N GLY A 39 -9.92 -0.96 0.16
CA GLY A 39 -10.30 -2.26 -0.39
C GLY A 39 -9.15 -3.08 -0.97
N GLN A 40 -7.92 -2.54 -1.00
CA GLN A 40 -6.81 -3.25 -1.62
C GLN A 40 -6.08 -4.14 -0.62
N PRO A 41 -5.76 -5.39 -1.02
CA PRO A 41 -4.94 -6.29 -0.21
C PRO A 41 -3.44 -5.98 -0.31
N CYS A 42 -3.03 -5.21 -1.32
CA CYS A 42 -1.64 -4.92 -1.64
C CYS A 42 -1.51 -3.58 -2.37
N ALA A 43 -0.26 -3.18 -2.62
CA ALA A 43 0.07 -1.91 -3.25
C ALA A 43 -0.41 -1.77 -4.70
N LEU A 44 -0.83 -0.57 -5.09
CA LEU A 44 -1.19 -0.18 -6.45
C LEU A 44 -0.28 0.95 -6.95
N SER A 45 0.09 0.90 -8.22
CA SER A 45 0.69 2.05 -8.91
C SER A 45 -0.34 3.16 -9.14
N ALA A 46 0.13 4.39 -9.34
CA ALA A 46 -0.75 5.50 -9.70
C ALA A 46 -1.54 5.24 -11.00
N PHE A 47 -0.95 4.50 -11.95
CA PHE A 47 -1.62 4.10 -13.18
C PHE A 47 -2.79 3.12 -12.91
N GLU A 48 -2.56 2.09 -12.08
CA GLU A 48 -3.62 1.14 -11.70
C GLU A 48 -4.74 1.83 -10.91
N ILE A 49 -4.40 2.80 -10.06
CA ILE A 49 -5.38 3.64 -9.35
C ILE A 49 -6.22 4.45 -10.33
N GLU A 50 -5.57 5.13 -11.30
CA GLU A 50 -6.24 5.91 -12.33
C GLU A 50 -7.20 5.04 -13.15
N ASP A 51 -6.75 3.87 -13.62
CA ASP A 51 -7.53 2.94 -14.41
C ASP A 51 -8.77 2.45 -13.65
N ARG A 52 -8.61 2.07 -12.39
CA ARG A 52 -9.73 1.62 -11.55
C ARG A 52 -10.73 2.73 -11.23
N LEU A 53 -10.24 3.93 -10.95
CA LEU A 53 -11.11 5.09 -10.71
C LEU A 53 -11.83 5.54 -11.99
N ALA A 54 -11.25 5.33 -13.17
CA ALA A 54 -11.91 5.62 -14.44
C ALA A 54 -13.14 4.74 -14.70
N ALA A 55 -13.16 3.53 -14.16
CA ALA A 55 -14.31 2.63 -14.20
C ALA A 55 -15.38 2.94 -13.14
N GLY A 56 -15.08 3.83 -12.19
CA GLY A 56 -15.97 4.21 -11.10
C GLY A 56 -17.03 5.26 -11.49
N PRO A 57 -17.92 5.59 -10.56
CA PRO A 57 -19.04 6.51 -10.81
C PRO A 57 -18.60 7.97 -11.00
N ARG A 58 -17.41 8.32 -10.54
CA ARG A 58 -16.86 9.67 -10.60
C ARG A 58 -15.50 9.67 -11.29
N ARG A 59 -15.36 10.51 -12.29
CA ARG A 59 -14.03 10.77 -12.89
C ARG A 59 -13.16 11.59 -11.94
N VAL A 60 -11.98 11.06 -11.66
CA VAL A 60 -10.94 11.74 -10.88
C VAL A 60 -9.78 12.04 -11.83
N SER A 61 -9.36 13.30 -11.90
CA SER A 61 -8.23 13.67 -12.76
C SER A 61 -6.91 13.12 -12.21
N ARG A 62 -5.95 12.84 -13.10
CA ARG A 62 -4.61 12.40 -12.72
C ARG A 62 -3.94 13.35 -11.71
N ALA A 63 -4.06 14.65 -11.94
CA ALA A 63 -3.51 15.66 -11.00
C ALA A 63 -4.14 15.55 -9.61
N SER A 64 -5.46 15.29 -9.53
CA SER A 64 -6.14 15.08 -8.25
C SER A 64 -5.68 13.79 -7.57
N ILE A 65 -5.46 12.71 -8.33
CA ILE A 65 -4.95 11.44 -7.80
C ILE A 65 -3.59 11.65 -7.12
N TYR A 66 -2.62 12.24 -7.84
CA TYR A 66 -1.29 12.47 -7.27
C TYR A 66 -1.32 13.38 -6.04
N ARG A 67 -2.09 14.47 -6.09
CA ARG A 67 -2.23 15.37 -4.94
C ARG A 67 -2.83 14.65 -3.72
N ILE A 68 -3.85 13.81 -3.92
CA ILE A 68 -4.47 13.07 -2.81
C ILE A 68 -3.51 11.99 -2.29
N LEU A 69 -2.75 11.31 -3.14
CA LEU A 69 -1.74 10.34 -2.71
C LEU A 69 -0.65 11.01 -1.84
N GLU A 70 -0.19 12.21 -2.21
CA GLU A 70 0.74 13.01 -1.39
C GLU A 70 0.12 13.34 -0.02
N GLU A 71 -1.13 13.81 0.00
CA GLU A 71 -1.85 14.10 1.25
C GLU A 71 -1.99 12.86 2.15
N LEU A 72 -2.28 11.69 1.58
CA LEU A 72 -2.39 10.42 2.30
C LEU A 72 -1.04 9.96 2.85
N GLU A 73 0.04 10.12 2.09
CA GLU A 73 1.39 9.79 2.52
C GLU A 73 1.86 10.72 3.66
N GLU A 74 1.69 12.03 3.51
CA GLU A 74 2.04 13.02 4.53
C GLU A 74 1.29 12.79 5.86
N THR A 75 0.06 12.29 5.80
CA THR A 75 -0.73 11.96 6.99
C THR A 75 -0.49 10.56 7.54
N GLY A 76 0.40 9.78 6.92
CA GLY A 76 0.74 8.43 7.35
C GLY A 76 -0.39 7.42 7.16
N LEU A 77 -1.23 7.63 6.14
CA LEU A 77 -2.34 6.73 5.79
C LEU A 77 -1.97 5.69 4.75
N ILE A 78 -1.00 6.02 3.91
CA ILE A 78 -0.42 5.10 2.92
C ILE A 78 1.10 5.17 2.99
N GLN A 79 1.74 4.14 2.48
CA GLN A 79 3.19 4.08 2.28
C GLN A 79 3.54 3.77 0.83
N ARG A 80 4.74 4.19 0.43
CA ARG A 80 5.32 3.81 -0.86
C ARG A 80 6.00 2.46 -0.76
N VAL A 81 5.84 1.68 -1.81
CA VAL A 81 6.48 0.38 -1.98
C VAL A 81 7.28 0.41 -3.28
N GLU A 82 8.58 0.18 -3.17
CA GLU A 82 9.51 0.12 -4.30
C GLU A 82 9.78 -1.35 -4.65
N VAL A 83 9.08 -1.85 -5.65
CA VAL A 83 9.16 -3.27 -6.06
C VAL A 83 9.99 -3.50 -7.32
N GLY A 84 10.85 -2.56 -7.67
CA GLY A 84 11.68 -2.62 -8.87
C GLY A 84 11.03 -2.00 -10.11
N ALA A 85 11.73 -2.05 -11.23
CA ALA A 85 11.33 -1.44 -12.52
C ALA A 85 11.06 0.08 -12.49
N GLY A 86 11.45 0.78 -11.42
CA GLY A 86 11.21 2.22 -11.26
C GLY A 86 9.73 2.61 -11.10
N ILE A 87 8.88 1.65 -10.74
CA ILE A 87 7.45 1.90 -10.54
C ILE A 87 7.19 2.02 -9.05
N THR A 88 6.81 3.22 -8.62
CA THR A 88 6.33 3.45 -7.26
C THR A 88 4.90 2.93 -7.12
N ARG A 89 4.66 2.18 -6.07
CA ARG A 89 3.33 1.70 -5.68
C ARG A 89 2.96 2.26 -4.32
N TYR A 90 1.67 2.28 -4.03
CA TYR A 90 1.10 2.82 -2.80
C TYR A 90 0.20 1.78 -2.16
N GLU A 91 0.35 1.58 -0.86
CA GLU A 91 -0.52 0.70 -0.10
C GLU A 91 -1.03 1.36 1.18
N PRO A 92 -2.24 1.01 1.64
CA PRO A 92 -2.77 1.53 2.89
C PRO A 92 -1.96 0.99 4.07
N ILE A 93 -1.59 1.88 5.00
CA ILE A 93 -1.04 1.49 6.29
C ILE A 93 -2.18 0.94 7.12
N ARG A 94 -2.09 -0.33 7.51
CA ARG A 94 -3.02 -1.01 8.39
C ARG A 94 -2.40 -1.18 9.78
N SER A 95 -2.97 -2.02 10.62
CA SER A 95 -2.41 -2.29 11.96
C SER A 95 -0.99 -2.87 11.88
N ASP A 96 -0.20 -2.73 12.94
CA ASP A 96 1.17 -3.26 13.07
C ASP A 96 1.30 -4.78 12.83
N HIS A 97 0.16 -5.48 12.71
CA HIS A 97 0.09 -6.91 12.41
C HIS A 97 -0.02 -7.25 10.92
N ASP A 98 -0.13 -6.24 10.05
CA ASP A 98 -0.26 -6.43 8.61
C ASP A 98 1.10 -6.39 7.87
N HIS A 99 2.16 -6.86 8.56
CA HIS A 99 3.47 -7.01 7.93
C HIS A 99 3.43 -8.12 6.89
N HIS A 100 3.66 -7.77 5.66
CA HIS A 100 3.76 -8.70 4.54
C HIS A 100 4.90 -8.31 3.60
N HIS A 101 5.30 -9.25 2.79
CA HIS A 101 6.31 -9.09 1.75
C HIS A 101 5.67 -9.18 0.37
N HIS A 102 6.43 -8.94 -0.68
CA HIS A 102 5.91 -8.83 -2.03
C HIS A 102 6.54 -9.87 -2.97
N LEU A 103 5.69 -10.48 -3.81
CA LEU A 103 6.06 -11.26 -4.98
C LEU A 103 5.77 -10.42 -6.22
N VAL A 104 6.74 -10.25 -7.11
CA VAL A 104 6.61 -9.45 -8.33
C VAL A 104 6.84 -10.30 -9.55
N CYS A 105 5.92 -10.24 -10.50
CA CYS A 105 6.14 -10.79 -11.83
C CYS A 105 6.86 -9.75 -12.70
N ASP A 106 8.10 -10.05 -13.11
CA ASP A 106 8.90 -9.14 -13.93
C ASP A 106 8.37 -8.97 -15.37
N ARG A 107 7.46 -9.86 -15.81
CA ARG A 107 6.86 -9.76 -17.14
C ARG A 107 5.61 -8.89 -17.20
N CYS A 108 4.66 -9.11 -16.29
CA CYS A 108 3.37 -8.40 -16.33
C CYS A 108 3.18 -7.39 -15.18
N GLY A 109 4.14 -7.29 -14.25
CA GLY A 109 4.06 -6.37 -13.11
C GLY A 109 3.07 -6.81 -12.02
N ARG A 110 2.49 -8.01 -12.12
CA ARG A 110 1.59 -8.53 -11.09
C ARG A 110 2.30 -8.58 -9.74
N LEU A 111 1.65 -8.02 -8.73
CA LEU A 111 2.13 -7.96 -7.36
C LEU A 111 1.21 -8.78 -6.47
N GLU A 112 1.80 -9.63 -5.63
CA GLU A 112 1.07 -10.42 -4.64
C GLU A 112 1.73 -10.29 -3.27
N PRO A 113 0.94 -10.09 -2.20
CA PRO A 113 1.46 -10.11 -0.84
C PRO A 113 1.70 -11.55 -0.39
N PHE A 114 2.71 -11.75 0.46
CA PHE A 114 2.92 -13.02 1.14
C PHE A 114 3.49 -12.80 2.54
N THR A 115 3.27 -13.77 3.41
CA THR A 115 3.86 -13.87 4.74
C THR A 115 4.40 -15.29 4.93
N ASP A 116 5.54 -15.43 5.59
CA ASP A 116 6.12 -16.73 5.90
C ASP A 116 6.78 -16.70 7.29
N PRO A 117 6.23 -17.42 8.28
CA PRO A 117 6.78 -17.42 9.64
C PRO A 117 8.22 -17.92 9.73
N ALA A 118 8.66 -18.83 8.83
CA ALA A 118 10.02 -19.33 8.83
C ALA A 118 10.99 -18.26 8.30
N LEU A 119 10.56 -17.49 7.32
CA LEU A 119 11.31 -16.34 6.81
C LEU A 119 11.46 -15.26 7.88
N GLU A 120 10.40 -14.92 8.60
CA GLU A 120 10.43 -13.97 9.71
C GLU A 120 11.40 -14.40 10.82
N ALA A 121 11.36 -15.69 11.17
CA ALA A 121 12.29 -16.25 12.16
C ALA A 121 13.76 -16.15 11.69
N ALA A 122 14.02 -16.39 10.40
CA ALA A 122 15.36 -16.28 9.83
C ALA A 122 15.85 -14.82 9.81
N VAL A 123 14.99 -13.87 9.48
CA VAL A 123 15.30 -12.43 9.54
C VAL A 123 15.59 -12.00 10.97
N ALA A 124 14.78 -12.42 11.94
CA ALA A 124 15.01 -12.11 13.36
C ALA A 124 16.34 -12.67 13.86
N GLN A 125 16.73 -13.90 13.48
CA GLN A 125 18.02 -14.47 13.80
C GLN A 125 19.18 -13.71 13.15
N ALA A 126 19.06 -13.33 11.89
CA ALA A 126 20.07 -12.57 11.19
C ALA A 126 20.28 -11.21 11.83
N SER A 127 19.21 -10.53 12.23
CA SER A 127 19.23 -9.23 12.89
C SER A 127 19.99 -9.25 14.22
N GLN A 128 19.93 -10.37 14.96
CA GLN A 128 20.68 -10.53 16.21
C GLN A 128 22.20 -10.67 16.04
N ARG A 129 22.66 -10.94 14.81
CA ARG A 129 24.08 -11.15 14.51
C ARG A 129 24.78 -9.90 14.02
N VAL A 130 24.04 -8.82 13.81
CA VAL A 130 24.58 -7.53 13.36
C VAL A 130 24.57 -6.54 14.51
N ASP A 131 25.55 -5.67 14.54
CA ASP A 131 25.65 -4.59 15.54
C ASP A 131 24.81 -3.37 15.08
N LEU A 132 23.52 -3.62 14.88
CA LEU A 132 22.54 -2.64 14.44
C LEU A 132 21.17 -3.00 15.01
N ASN A 133 20.45 -2.00 15.52
CA ASN A 133 19.07 -2.19 15.94
C ASN A 133 18.17 -2.15 14.69
N VAL A 134 17.79 -3.32 14.19
CA VAL A 134 16.89 -3.45 13.01
C VAL A 134 15.47 -3.16 13.44
N SER A 135 14.90 -2.07 12.93
CA SER A 135 13.52 -1.65 13.21
C SER A 135 12.53 -2.13 12.17
N GLU A 136 12.97 -2.29 10.91
CA GLU A 136 12.11 -2.65 9.78
C GLU A 136 12.88 -3.54 8.82
N HIS A 137 12.15 -4.34 8.05
CA HIS A 137 12.68 -5.08 6.91
C HIS A 137 11.62 -5.26 5.84
N GLU A 138 12.05 -5.34 4.61
CA GLU A 138 11.21 -5.59 3.44
C GLU A 138 11.86 -6.67 2.58
N ILE A 139 11.06 -7.60 2.06
CA ILE A 139 11.53 -8.64 1.14
C ILE A 139 10.66 -8.60 -0.11
N VAL A 140 11.32 -8.48 -1.24
CA VAL A 140 10.69 -8.54 -2.57
C VAL A 140 11.29 -9.70 -3.33
N LEU A 141 10.44 -10.66 -3.72
CA LEU A 141 10.83 -11.78 -4.56
C LEU A 141 10.41 -11.50 -6.01
N HIS A 142 11.36 -11.58 -6.91
CA HIS A 142 11.17 -11.38 -8.34
C HIS A 142 11.09 -12.71 -9.08
N GLY A 143 10.19 -12.80 -10.07
CA GLY A 143 10.05 -14.00 -10.87
C GLY A 143 9.05 -13.84 -12.00
N THR A 144 8.56 -14.96 -12.50
CA THR A 144 7.55 -15.00 -13.56
C THR A 144 6.31 -15.73 -13.05
N CYS A 145 5.14 -15.11 -13.14
CA CYS A 145 3.89 -15.74 -12.73
C CYS A 145 3.50 -16.86 -13.73
N ARG A 146 2.65 -17.79 -13.28
CA ARG A 146 2.22 -18.95 -14.10
C ARG A 146 1.60 -18.56 -15.44
N ASP A 147 0.94 -17.41 -15.51
CA ASP A 147 0.29 -16.92 -16.74
C ASP A 147 1.32 -16.39 -17.75
N CYS A 148 2.47 -15.92 -17.28
CA CYS A 148 3.57 -15.44 -18.09
C CYS A 148 4.64 -16.49 -18.40
N ASP A 149 4.64 -17.60 -17.69
CA ASP A 149 5.62 -18.68 -17.84
C ASP A 149 5.21 -19.74 -18.89
N ARG A 150 4.07 -19.53 -19.57
CA ARG A 150 3.56 -20.37 -20.66
C ARG A 150 4.10 -19.99 -22.01
#